data_bc79e7570494d8ea5c207b3356cfa4be
#
_entry.id   bc79e7570494d8ea5c207b3356cfa4be
#
_cell.length_a   1.000
_cell.length_b   1.000
_cell.length_c   1.000
_cell.angle_alpha   90.00
_cell.angle_beta   90.00
_cell.angle_gamma   90.00
#
_symmetry.space_group_name_H-M   'P 1'
#
loop_
_entity.id
_entity.type
_entity.pdbx_description
1 polymer ?
#
loop_
_entity_poly.entity_id
_entity_poly.type
_entity_poly.pdbx_seq_one_letter_code
_entity_poly.pdbx_strand_id
1 'polypeptide(L)'
;MRVRFVCLWLAALAWNAAGQEFEVVSVKPNKSESGSSSSNSNLGRLTATNNSLKTLIMMAYGVPEYRVEGPAWLTSEHFDVAAKFPEALPKDPEKYRVGFQAMMQKMLADRFKLQVHREQKTFTVYALVVGKNGIKFKEAADTASGSQSNSNNTHYTGKNVSMSRFAEFLARRVDMPVVDMTDLKATYDLKLDWVPESKEKKDDTVSFADAGPALPQALQEQLGLKLEIRKAPIEVVVVDHAERVPTEN
;
A
#
# COMPACT_ATOMS: atom_id res chain seq x y z
N MET A 1 -16.26 10.88 -60.66
CA MET A 1 -16.45 11.18 -59.23
C MET A 1 -15.30 10.50 -58.49
N ARG A 2 -14.25 11.27 -58.13
CA ARG A 2 -13.01 10.74 -57.52
C ARG A 2 -13.06 11.03 -56.02
N VAL A 3 -13.23 9.98 -55.22
CA VAL A 3 -13.18 10.08 -53.75
C VAL A 3 -11.71 10.11 -53.30
N ARG A 4 -11.28 11.25 -52.75
CA ARG A 4 -9.97 11.41 -52.14
C ARG A 4 -10.03 10.95 -50.70
N PHE A 5 -9.37 9.83 -50.39
CA PHE A 5 -9.10 9.40 -49.02
C PHE A 5 -8.04 10.32 -48.41
N VAL A 6 -8.45 11.10 -47.44
CA VAL A 6 -7.53 11.89 -46.57
C VAL A 6 -7.11 10.97 -45.41
N CYS A 7 -5.90 10.44 -45.49
CA CYS A 7 -5.27 9.76 -44.34
C CYS A 7 -4.88 10.81 -43.29
N LEU A 8 -5.68 10.92 -42.23
CA LEU A 8 -5.27 11.63 -41.01
C LEU A 8 -4.22 10.81 -40.28
N TRP A 9 -2.97 11.24 -40.35
CA TRP A 9 -1.90 10.80 -39.46
C TRP A 9 -2.15 11.40 -38.07
N LEU A 10 -2.66 10.58 -37.15
CA LEU A 10 -2.63 10.88 -35.72
C LEU A 10 -1.19 10.73 -35.25
N ALA A 11 -0.46 11.83 -35.18
CA ALA A 11 0.79 11.91 -34.46
C ALA A 11 0.47 11.74 -32.96
N ALA A 12 0.69 10.53 -32.44
CA ALA A 12 0.72 10.31 -31.01
C ALA A 12 1.88 11.13 -30.44
N LEU A 13 1.56 12.26 -29.82
CA LEU A 13 2.47 12.99 -28.94
C LEU A 13 2.81 12.04 -27.79
N ALA A 14 3.92 11.32 -27.92
CA ALA A 14 4.59 10.68 -26.81
C ALA A 14 4.99 11.80 -25.83
N TRP A 15 4.15 12.05 -24.84
CA TRP A 15 4.52 12.85 -23.70
C TRP A 15 5.67 12.10 -23.02
N ASN A 16 6.90 12.59 -23.23
CA ASN A 16 8.03 12.23 -22.40
C ASN A 16 7.69 12.70 -20.98
N ALA A 17 7.04 11.83 -20.21
CA ALA A 17 7.12 11.90 -18.78
C ALA A 17 8.58 11.55 -18.47
N ALA A 18 9.45 12.57 -18.40
CA ALA A 18 10.75 12.45 -17.77
C ALA A 18 10.45 12.09 -16.31
N GLY A 19 10.31 10.78 -16.06
CA GLY A 19 10.04 10.25 -14.74
C GLY A 19 11.17 10.71 -13.84
N GLN A 20 10.84 11.23 -12.68
CA GLN A 20 11.85 11.51 -11.66
C GLN A 20 12.67 10.24 -11.45
N GLU A 21 13.97 10.36 -11.55
CA GLU A 21 14.92 9.27 -11.33
C GLU A 21 15.72 9.56 -10.06
N PHE A 22 16.23 8.52 -9.42
CA PHE A 22 17.25 8.72 -8.41
C PHE A 22 18.52 9.25 -9.08
N GLU A 23 19.19 10.22 -8.46
CA GLU A 23 20.46 10.76 -8.99
C GLU A 23 21.57 9.72 -8.96
N VAL A 24 21.60 8.90 -7.93
CA VAL A 24 22.58 7.83 -7.73
C VAL A 24 21.85 6.62 -7.14
N VAL A 25 22.14 5.45 -7.66
CA VAL A 25 21.59 4.18 -7.16
C VAL A 25 22.71 3.16 -7.02
N SER A 26 22.81 2.54 -5.86
CA SER A 26 23.58 1.35 -5.62
C SER A 26 22.68 0.22 -5.16
N VAL A 27 22.73 -0.92 -5.83
CA VAL A 27 22.04 -2.14 -5.44
C VAL A 27 23.08 -3.26 -5.33
N LYS A 28 23.11 -3.94 -4.18
CA LYS A 28 24.07 -5.03 -3.93
C LYS A 28 23.34 -6.22 -3.30
N PRO A 29 23.69 -7.47 -3.69
CA PRO A 29 23.20 -8.64 -2.96
C PRO A 29 23.61 -8.56 -1.49
N ASN A 30 22.65 -8.78 -0.59
CA ASN A 30 22.94 -8.89 0.83
C ASN A 30 23.23 -10.36 1.16
N LYS A 31 24.39 -10.63 1.75
CA LYS A 31 24.84 -11.97 2.17
C LYS A 31 24.86 -12.12 3.70
N SER A 32 24.27 -11.17 4.44
CA SER A 32 24.23 -11.27 5.89
C SER A 32 23.25 -12.35 6.32
N GLU A 33 23.57 -13.07 7.38
CA GLU A 33 22.66 -14.02 8.02
C GLU A 33 21.67 -13.34 8.96
N SER A 34 21.63 -12.01 8.96
CA SER A 34 20.70 -11.23 9.80
C SER A 34 19.26 -11.43 9.33
N GLY A 35 18.39 -11.87 10.21
CA GLY A 35 16.95 -11.98 9.94
C GLY A 35 16.20 -10.63 9.95
N SER A 36 16.88 -9.52 10.25
CA SER A 36 16.25 -8.20 10.30
C SER A 36 16.43 -7.43 8.99
N SER A 37 15.35 -6.82 8.51
CA SER A 37 15.37 -5.88 7.38
C SER A 37 14.97 -4.48 7.83
N SER A 38 15.47 -3.48 7.15
CA SER A 38 15.12 -2.08 7.42
C SER A 38 15.00 -1.28 6.14
N SER A 39 14.12 -0.29 6.15
CA SER A 39 13.98 0.68 5.07
C SER A 39 13.77 2.06 5.67
N ASN A 40 14.55 3.02 5.21
CA ASN A 40 14.49 4.39 5.67
C ASN A 40 14.56 5.34 4.47
N SER A 41 13.70 6.34 4.46
CA SER A 41 13.64 7.37 3.42
C SER A 41 13.74 8.74 4.09
N ASN A 42 14.96 9.18 4.37
CA ASN A 42 15.27 10.43 5.08
C ASN A 42 16.26 11.30 4.32
N LEU A 43 16.20 12.63 4.54
CA LEU A 43 17.23 13.59 4.16
C LEU A 43 17.73 13.45 2.71
N GLY A 44 16.83 13.21 1.79
CA GLY A 44 17.18 13.08 0.37
C GLY A 44 17.80 11.74 -0.02
N ARG A 45 17.68 10.71 0.83
CA ARG A 45 18.20 9.36 0.55
C ARG A 45 17.20 8.27 0.89
N LEU A 46 17.21 7.21 0.08
CA LEU A 46 16.62 5.91 0.40
C LEU A 46 17.75 4.98 0.82
N THR A 47 17.60 4.33 1.96
CA THR A 47 18.44 3.21 2.39
C THR A 47 17.53 2.04 2.74
N ALA A 48 17.70 0.92 2.06
CA ALA A 48 17.02 -0.32 2.37
C ALA A 48 18.08 -1.40 2.57
N THR A 49 18.08 -2.04 3.74
CA THR A 49 19.08 -3.06 4.10
C THR A 49 18.38 -4.40 4.29
N ASN A 50 18.93 -5.45 3.70
CA ASN A 50 18.41 -6.81 3.78
C ASN A 50 16.94 -6.95 3.35
N ASN A 51 16.54 -6.25 2.28
CA ASN A 51 15.18 -6.32 1.75
C ASN A 51 15.11 -7.34 0.61
N SER A 52 14.07 -8.18 0.64
CA SER A 52 13.80 -9.09 -0.49
C SER A 52 13.37 -8.30 -1.73
N LEU A 53 13.59 -8.87 -2.91
CA LEU A 53 13.10 -8.22 -4.15
C LEU A 53 11.58 -8.06 -4.12
N LYS A 54 10.85 -8.99 -3.52
CA LYS A 54 9.40 -8.86 -3.30
C LYS A 54 9.06 -7.62 -2.48
N THR A 55 9.79 -7.36 -1.38
CA THR A 55 9.60 -6.15 -0.56
C THR A 55 9.87 -4.86 -1.35
N LEU A 56 10.92 -4.84 -2.17
CA LEU A 56 11.21 -3.69 -3.03
C LEU A 56 10.11 -3.46 -4.07
N ILE A 57 9.53 -4.53 -4.64
CA ILE A 57 8.36 -4.44 -5.55
C ILE A 57 7.13 -3.90 -4.81
N MET A 58 6.85 -4.39 -3.60
CA MET A 58 5.76 -3.87 -2.75
C MET A 58 5.90 -2.35 -2.54
N MET A 59 7.10 -1.86 -2.26
CA MET A 59 7.37 -0.42 -2.11
C MET A 59 7.17 0.34 -3.42
N ALA A 60 7.65 -0.21 -4.53
CA ALA A 60 7.56 0.41 -5.85
C ALA A 60 6.13 0.54 -6.38
N TYR A 61 5.28 -0.43 -6.08
CA TYR A 61 3.89 -0.45 -6.56
C TYR A 61 2.88 -0.03 -5.49
N GLY A 62 3.33 0.20 -4.25
CA GLY A 62 2.46 0.60 -3.13
C GLY A 62 1.41 -0.45 -2.79
N VAL A 63 1.75 -1.73 -2.90
CA VAL A 63 0.83 -2.84 -2.68
C VAL A 63 1.31 -3.74 -1.53
N PRO A 64 0.41 -4.37 -0.77
CA PRO A 64 0.77 -5.35 0.24
C PRO A 64 1.27 -6.66 -0.40
N GLU A 65 1.90 -7.50 0.42
CA GLU A 65 2.58 -8.71 -0.02
C GLU A 65 1.69 -9.67 -0.83
N TYR A 66 0.45 -9.88 -0.41
CA TYR A 66 -0.49 -10.80 -1.08
C TYR A 66 -0.89 -10.33 -2.49
N ARG A 67 -0.59 -9.08 -2.86
CA ARG A 67 -0.82 -8.52 -4.20
C ARG A 67 0.42 -8.56 -5.09
N VAL A 68 1.53 -9.17 -4.65
CA VAL A 68 2.72 -9.39 -5.47
C VAL A 68 2.91 -10.87 -5.71
N GLU A 69 2.80 -11.30 -6.95
CA GLU A 69 2.99 -12.67 -7.39
C GLU A 69 4.23 -12.80 -8.27
N GLY A 70 4.88 -13.95 -8.19
CA GLY A 70 6.07 -14.25 -8.98
C GLY A 70 6.84 -15.45 -8.43
N PRO A 71 8.02 -15.72 -8.97
CA PRO A 71 8.85 -16.83 -8.54
C PRO A 71 9.22 -16.77 -7.05
N ALA A 72 9.34 -17.92 -6.40
CA ALA A 72 9.62 -18.01 -4.96
C ALA A 72 10.90 -17.28 -4.53
N TRP A 73 11.91 -17.20 -5.41
CA TRP A 73 13.18 -16.53 -5.10
C TRP A 73 13.02 -15.01 -4.86
N LEU A 74 11.94 -14.38 -5.30
CA LEU A 74 11.66 -12.97 -4.99
C LEU A 74 11.62 -12.71 -3.47
N THR A 75 11.31 -13.73 -2.67
CA THR A 75 11.25 -13.63 -1.21
C THR A 75 12.56 -14.03 -0.55
N SER A 76 13.36 -14.92 -1.16
CA SER A 76 14.58 -15.46 -0.56
C SER A 76 15.85 -14.70 -0.93
N GLU A 77 15.87 -13.99 -2.05
CA GLU A 77 17.01 -13.17 -2.45
C GLU A 77 16.89 -11.77 -1.85
N HIS A 78 17.92 -11.36 -1.10
CA HIS A 78 17.93 -10.09 -0.37
C HIS A 78 18.97 -9.13 -0.90
N PHE A 79 18.68 -7.84 -0.81
CA PHE A 79 19.49 -6.77 -1.38
C PHE A 79 19.61 -5.59 -0.42
N ASP A 80 20.74 -4.90 -0.53
CA ASP A 80 20.96 -3.58 0.03
C ASP A 80 20.81 -2.55 -1.08
N VAL A 81 19.97 -1.54 -0.84
CA VAL A 81 19.73 -0.44 -1.76
C VAL A 81 20.12 0.86 -1.09
N ALA A 82 20.93 1.66 -1.75
CA ALA A 82 21.23 3.03 -1.39
C ALA A 82 20.98 3.92 -2.62
N ALA A 83 20.06 4.87 -2.48
CA ALA A 83 19.71 5.77 -3.56
C ALA A 83 19.61 7.22 -3.08
N LYS A 84 20.02 8.17 -3.90
CA LYS A 84 19.89 9.61 -3.65
C LYS A 84 18.72 10.15 -4.44
N PHE A 85 17.83 10.87 -3.75
CA PHE A 85 16.72 11.56 -4.40
C PHE A 85 17.22 12.79 -5.18
N PRO A 86 16.52 13.18 -6.25
CA PRO A 86 16.75 14.46 -6.88
C PRO A 86 16.44 15.61 -5.91
N GLU A 87 17.09 16.76 -6.08
CA GLU A 87 16.96 17.90 -5.14
C GLU A 87 15.52 18.44 -5.04
N ALA A 88 14.73 18.30 -6.08
CA ALA A 88 13.37 18.86 -6.17
C ALA A 88 12.27 17.83 -5.95
N LEU A 89 12.18 17.25 -4.74
CA LEU A 89 11.03 16.42 -4.40
C LEU A 89 9.80 17.26 -4.05
N PRO A 90 8.59 16.86 -4.49
CA PRO A 90 7.37 17.52 -4.12
C PRO A 90 7.17 17.51 -2.60
N LYS A 91 6.76 18.63 -2.02
CA LYS A 91 6.39 18.71 -0.59
C LYS A 91 5.01 18.12 -0.32
N ASP A 92 4.16 18.04 -1.33
CA ASP A 92 2.85 17.41 -1.26
C ASP A 92 3.01 15.89 -1.05
N PRO A 93 2.41 15.30 0.00
CA PRO A 93 2.61 13.88 0.34
C PRO A 93 2.17 12.92 -0.77
N GLU A 94 1.11 13.22 -1.49
CA GLU A 94 0.61 12.36 -2.56
C GLU A 94 1.52 12.40 -3.78
N LYS A 95 1.93 13.60 -4.20
CA LYS A 95 2.89 13.77 -5.29
C LYS A 95 4.25 13.15 -4.95
N TYR A 96 4.68 13.28 -3.68
CA TYR A 96 5.89 12.61 -3.20
C TYR A 96 5.77 11.09 -3.33
N ARG A 97 4.63 10.51 -2.89
CA ARG A 97 4.37 9.07 -2.96
C ARG A 97 4.40 8.57 -4.40
N VAL A 98 3.71 9.25 -5.31
CA VAL A 98 3.67 8.91 -6.74
C VAL A 98 5.08 8.99 -7.36
N GLY A 99 5.82 10.08 -7.08
CA GLY A 99 7.19 10.26 -7.56
C GLY A 99 8.14 9.20 -7.01
N PHE A 100 8.06 8.89 -5.72
CA PHE A 100 8.84 7.82 -5.09
C PHE A 100 8.59 6.47 -5.75
N GLN A 101 7.32 6.11 -5.95
CA GLN A 101 6.95 4.85 -6.60
C GLN A 101 7.49 4.78 -8.03
N ALA A 102 7.39 5.86 -8.81
CA ALA A 102 7.92 5.91 -10.17
C ALA A 102 9.46 5.72 -10.19
N MET A 103 10.19 6.39 -9.28
CA MET A 103 11.64 6.22 -9.14
C MET A 103 12.02 4.78 -8.77
N MET A 104 11.29 4.15 -7.84
CA MET A 104 11.50 2.76 -7.46
C MET A 104 11.22 1.80 -8.63
N GLN A 105 10.12 2.00 -9.35
CA GLN A 105 9.78 1.17 -10.53
C GLN A 105 10.87 1.25 -11.59
N LYS A 106 11.35 2.47 -11.89
CA LYS A 106 12.45 2.66 -12.85
C LYS A 106 13.73 1.97 -12.37
N MET A 107 14.11 2.16 -11.11
CA MET A 107 15.29 1.49 -10.53
C MET A 107 15.19 -0.04 -10.67
N LEU A 108 14.03 -0.63 -10.35
CA LEU A 108 13.84 -2.08 -10.47
C LEU A 108 13.88 -2.56 -11.93
N ALA A 109 13.30 -1.79 -12.86
CA ALA A 109 13.39 -2.10 -14.29
C ALA A 109 14.83 -2.04 -14.79
N ASP A 110 15.60 -1.03 -14.37
CA ASP A 110 16.98 -0.84 -14.82
C ASP A 110 17.92 -1.90 -14.22
N ARG A 111 17.80 -2.17 -12.90
CA ARG A 111 18.75 -3.01 -12.16
C ARG A 111 18.44 -4.50 -12.21
N PHE A 112 17.16 -4.86 -12.20
CA PHE A 112 16.70 -6.25 -12.21
C PHE A 112 16.03 -6.66 -13.51
N LYS A 113 15.97 -5.78 -14.52
CA LYS A 113 15.18 -5.98 -15.75
C LYS A 113 13.75 -6.39 -15.45
N LEU A 114 13.21 -5.83 -14.34
CA LEU A 114 11.89 -6.17 -13.86
C LEU A 114 10.83 -5.85 -14.92
N GLN A 115 10.03 -6.84 -15.26
CA GLN A 115 8.85 -6.71 -16.09
C GLN A 115 7.66 -7.25 -15.32
N VAL A 116 6.58 -6.50 -15.29
CA VAL A 116 5.36 -6.87 -14.58
C VAL A 116 4.14 -6.53 -15.40
N HIS A 117 3.07 -7.27 -15.18
CA HIS A 117 1.72 -6.87 -15.60
C HIS A 117 0.76 -6.85 -14.42
N ARG A 118 -0.42 -6.27 -14.63
CA ARG A 118 -1.50 -6.25 -13.64
C ARG A 118 -2.59 -7.21 -14.05
N GLU A 119 -3.06 -8.01 -13.10
CA GLU A 119 -4.12 -9.01 -13.31
C GLU A 119 -5.16 -8.90 -12.19
N GLN A 120 -6.43 -9.18 -12.51
CA GLN A 120 -7.50 -9.27 -11.52
C GLN A 120 -7.64 -10.71 -11.02
N LYS A 121 -7.45 -10.94 -9.73
CA LYS A 121 -7.65 -12.24 -9.09
C LYS A 121 -8.72 -12.17 -8.02
N THR A 122 -9.50 -13.23 -7.90
CA THR A 122 -10.55 -13.32 -6.89
C THR A 122 -9.99 -13.81 -5.57
N PHE A 123 -10.09 -12.98 -4.53
CA PHE A 123 -9.70 -13.30 -3.17
C PHE A 123 -10.91 -13.41 -2.25
N THR A 124 -10.76 -14.19 -1.18
CA THR A 124 -11.63 -14.06 -0.02
C THR A 124 -11.14 -12.86 0.79
N VAL A 125 -12.04 -11.94 1.08
CA VAL A 125 -11.73 -10.63 1.70
C VAL A 125 -12.73 -10.32 2.80
N TYR A 126 -12.36 -9.41 3.68
CA TYR A 126 -13.33 -8.65 4.45
C TYR A 126 -13.83 -7.46 3.62
N ALA A 127 -15.10 -7.48 3.26
CA ALA A 127 -15.77 -6.30 2.73
C ALA A 127 -16.12 -5.36 3.90
N LEU A 128 -15.54 -4.17 3.92
CA LEU A 128 -15.97 -3.11 4.82
C LEU A 128 -17.26 -2.51 4.26
N VAL A 129 -18.34 -2.64 5.00
CA VAL A 129 -19.68 -2.19 4.57
C VAL A 129 -20.35 -1.37 5.65
N VAL A 130 -21.33 -0.54 5.26
CA VAL A 130 -22.18 0.18 6.22
C VAL A 130 -23.15 -0.80 6.88
N GLY A 131 -23.22 -0.78 8.21
CA GLY A 131 -24.14 -1.59 9.00
C GLY A 131 -25.60 -1.10 8.87
N LYS A 132 -26.55 -1.92 9.36
CA LYS A 132 -28.00 -1.63 9.25
C LYS A 132 -28.42 -0.28 9.85
N ASN A 133 -27.69 0.19 10.87
CA ASN A 133 -28.00 1.43 11.60
C ASN A 133 -27.34 2.68 10.98
N GLY A 134 -26.72 2.55 9.81
CA GLY A 134 -26.00 3.64 9.15
C GLY A 134 -24.69 4.00 9.83
N ILE A 135 -24.00 5.01 9.25
CA ILE A 135 -22.73 5.53 9.77
C ILE A 135 -22.93 6.37 11.04
N LYS A 136 -21.93 6.36 11.92
CA LYS A 136 -21.92 7.11 13.19
C LYS A 136 -20.79 8.14 13.24
N PHE A 137 -20.26 8.54 12.11
CA PHE A 137 -19.23 9.56 11.93
C PHE A 137 -19.67 10.58 10.89
N LYS A 138 -18.93 11.67 10.76
CA LYS A 138 -19.28 12.78 9.88
C LYS A 138 -18.27 12.93 8.74
N GLU A 139 -18.73 13.50 7.64
CA GLU A 139 -17.83 13.98 6.60
C GLU A 139 -16.87 15.02 7.16
N ALA A 140 -15.64 15.01 6.67
CA ALA A 140 -14.63 15.97 7.06
C ALA A 140 -15.05 17.38 6.61
N ALA A 141 -15.06 18.31 7.55
CA ALA A 141 -15.43 19.71 7.27
C ALA A 141 -14.30 20.45 6.50
N ASP A 142 -13.04 20.09 6.75
CA ASP A 142 -11.86 20.67 6.10
C ASP A 142 -11.18 19.60 5.24
N THR A 143 -11.41 19.67 3.93
CA THR A 143 -10.77 18.80 2.94
C THR A 143 -9.45 19.36 2.41
N ALA A 144 -9.12 20.63 2.73
CA ALA A 144 -7.90 21.29 2.25
C ALA A 144 -6.65 20.86 3.05
N SER A 145 -6.82 20.47 4.30
CA SER A 145 -5.71 20.14 5.22
C SER A 145 -5.05 18.78 5.02
N GLY A 146 -5.32 18.11 3.91
CA GLY A 146 -4.76 16.78 3.65
C GLY A 146 -5.21 15.70 4.66
N SER A 147 -5.02 14.44 4.33
CA SER A 147 -5.41 13.32 5.19
C SER A 147 -4.38 13.07 6.28
N GLN A 148 -4.82 12.99 7.52
CA GLN A 148 -3.97 12.69 8.69
C GLN A 148 -4.55 11.52 9.47
N SER A 149 -3.68 10.66 9.98
CA SER A 149 -4.11 9.59 10.89
C SER A 149 -3.05 9.30 11.93
N ASN A 150 -3.51 8.97 13.13
CA ASN A 150 -2.68 8.47 14.24
C ASN A 150 -3.29 7.16 14.73
N SER A 151 -2.45 6.17 15.03
CA SER A 151 -2.93 4.88 15.51
C SER A 151 -1.89 4.15 16.33
N ASN A 152 -2.38 3.33 17.25
CA ASN A 152 -1.61 2.33 17.99
C ASN A 152 -2.36 0.98 17.95
N ASN A 153 -2.06 0.07 18.86
CA ASN A 153 -2.68 -1.26 18.89
C ASN A 153 -4.13 -1.26 19.37
N THR A 154 -4.62 -0.19 19.98
CA THR A 154 -5.94 -0.08 20.61
C THR A 154 -6.75 1.12 20.17
N HIS A 155 -6.16 1.99 19.37
CA HIS A 155 -6.75 3.28 19.03
C HIS A 155 -6.42 3.70 17.60
N TYR A 156 -7.39 4.32 16.94
CA TYR A 156 -7.26 5.01 15.66
C TYR A 156 -7.98 6.34 15.68
N THR A 157 -7.30 7.38 15.22
CA THR A 157 -7.91 8.68 14.92
C THR A 157 -7.53 9.06 13.49
N GLY A 158 -8.50 9.41 12.68
CA GLY A 158 -8.30 9.87 11.32
C GLY A 158 -9.02 11.18 11.09
N LYS A 159 -8.37 12.14 10.42
CA LYS A 159 -8.98 13.36 9.91
C LYS A 159 -8.86 13.37 8.41
N ASN A 160 -9.94 13.70 7.72
CA ASN A 160 -9.99 13.78 6.26
C ASN A 160 -9.55 12.46 5.59
N VAL A 161 -10.04 11.31 6.07
CA VAL A 161 -9.65 9.98 5.62
C VAL A 161 -10.71 9.39 4.71
N SER A 162 -10.31 8.85 3.54
CA SER A 162 -11.21 8.05 2.68
C SER A 162 -11.46 6.67 3.28
N MET A 163 -12.60 6.05 2.94
CA MET A 163 -12.93 4.69 3.39
C MET A 163 -11.93 3.66 2.85
N SER A 164 -11.41 3.85 1.65
CA SER A 164 -10.36 2.96 1.11
C SER A 164 -9.09 3.01 1.95
N ARG A 165 -8.64 4.20 2.38
CA ARG A 165 -7.49 4.34 3.28
C ARG A 165 -7.73 3.77 4.67
N PHE A 166 -8.96 3.87 5.16
CA PHE A 166 -9.36 3.23 6.41
C PHE A 166 -9.40 1.69 6.28
N ALA A 167 -9.87 1.16 5.15
CA ALA A 167 -9.81 -0.28 4.85
C ALA A 167 -8.35 -0.81 4.81
N GLU A 168 -7.42 -0.06 4.22
CA GLU A 168 -5.99 -0.39 4.25
C GLU A 168 -5.42 -0.41 5.68
N PHE A 169 -5.87 0.50 6.54
CA PHE A 169 -5.50 0.49 7.95
C PHE A 169 -6.01 -0.78 8.65
N LEU A 170 -7.28 -1.15 8.43
CA LEU A 170 -7.89 -2.36 9.00
C LEU A 170 -7.20 -3.63 8.51
N ALA A 171 -6.83 -3.70 7.22
CA ALA A 171 -6.15 -4.86 6.64
C ALA A 171 -4.82 -5.22 7.33
N ARG A 172 -4.18 -4.27 8.01
CA ARG A 172 -2.98 -4.52 8.81
C ARG A 172 -3.27 -5.09 10.21
N ARG A 173 -4.53 -5.26 10.59
CA ARG A 173 -4.98 -5.68 11.94
C ARG A 173 -5.83 -6.93 11.92
N VAL A 174 -6.20 -7.39 10.75
CA VAL A 174 -6.96 -8.62 10.52
C VAL A 174 -6.15 -9.57 9.63
N ASP A 175 -6.55 -10.80 9.55
CA ASP A 175 -5.86 -11.89 8.86
C ASP A 175 -6.17 -12.01 7.36
N MET A 176 -7.09 -11.18 6.86
CA MET A 176 -7.48 -11.15 5.45
C MET A 176 -7.44 -9.73 4.88
N PRO A 177 -7.32 -9.57 3.54
CA PRO A 177 -7.47 -8.29 2.89
C PRO A 177 -8.80 -7.63 3.24
N VAL A 178 -8.80 -6.32 3.45
CA VAL A 178 -10.01 -5.51 3.64
C VAL A 178 -10.24 -4.67 2.39
N VAL A 179 -11.44 -4.76 1.83
CA VAL A 179 -11.86 -3.98 0.66
C VAL A 179 -13.00 -3.06 1.03
N ASP A 180 -12.87 -1.79 0.67
CA ASP A 180 -13.94 -0.81 0.85
C ASP A 180 -15.11 -1.12 -0.10
N MET A 181 -16.26 -1.44 0.48
CA MET A 181 -17.54 -1.64 -0.19
C MET A 181 -18.64 -0.84 0.53
N THR A 182 -18.27 0.31 1.10
CA THR A 182 -19.21 1.18 1.83
C THR A 182 -20.03 2.07 0.92
N ASP A 183 -19.59 2.28 -0.33
CA ASP A 183 -20.12 3.27 -1.28
C ASP A 183 -20.01 4.74 -0.80
N LEU A 184 -19.24 4.98 0.25
CA LEU A 184 -18.98 6.31 0.78
C LEU A 184 -17.80 6.96 0.03
N LYS A 185 -18.08 8.03 -0.72
CA LYS A 185 -17.09 8.65 -1.65
C LYS A 185 -16.37 9.88 -1.07
N ALA A 186 -16.89 10.44 0.02
CA ALA A 186 -16.29 11.57 0.70
C ALA A 186 -15.08 11.14 1.57
N THR A 187 -14.49 12.09 2.25
CA THR A 187 -13.53 11.86 3.33
C THR A 187 -14.19 12.14 4.68
N TYR A 188 -13.69 11.49 5.71
CA TYR A 188 -14.37 11.43 7.00
C TYR A 188 -13.41 11.65 8.16
N ASP A 189 -13.95 12.17 9.26
CA ASP A 189 -13.27 12.22 10.54
C ASP A 189 -13.71 11.00 11.36
N LEU A 190 -12.73 10.16 11.72
CA LEU A 190 -12.95 8.84 12.32
C LEU A 190 -12.24 8.75 13.68
N LYS A 191 -12.92 8.13 14.64
CA LYS A 191 -12.30 7.71 15.91
C LYS A 191 -12.76 6.30 16.24
N LEU A 192 -11.83 5.41 16.56
CA LEU A 192 -12.09 4.02 16.87
C LEU A 192 -11.18 3.56 18.01
N ASP A 193 -11.80 3.03 19.05
CA ASP A 193 -11.12 2.43 20.20
C ASP A 193 -11.51 0.95 20.32
N TRP A 194 -10.55 0.05 20.48
CA TRP A 194 -10.81 -1.40 20.58
C TRP A 194 -9.78 -2.07 21.48
N VAL A 195 -10.09 -3.30 21.88
CA VAL A 195 -9.15 -4.17 22.59
C VAL A 195 -8.61 -5.20 21.60
N PRO A 196 -7.28 -5.38 21.50
CA PRO A 196 -6.69 -6.42 20.67
C PRO A 196 -7.14 -7.80 21.15
N GLU A 197 -7.42 -8.71 20.22
CA GLU A 197 -7.59 -10.12 20.58
C GLU A 197 -6.24 -10.63 21.11
N SER A 198 -6.16 -10.93 22.41
CA SER A 198 -4.97 -11.54 22.97
C SER A 198 -4.85 -12.97 22.43
N LYS A 199 -3.75 -13.27 21.76
CA LYS A 199 -3.42 -14.65 21.34
C LYS A 199 -2.95 -15.51 22.53
N GLU A 200 -2.84 -14.94 23.71
CA GLU A 200 -2.45 -15.65 24.91
C GLU A 200 -3.64 -16.32 25.59
N LYS A 201 -3.45 -17.57 25.98
CA LYS A 201 -4.43 -18.38 26.70
C LYS A 201 -4.97 -17.61 27.90
N LYS A 202 -6.29 -17.69 28.08
CA LYS A 202 -7.03 -17.26 29.25
C LYS A 202 -6.30 -17.63 30.55
N ASP A 203 -5.71 -16.67 31.18
CA ASP A 203 -5.49 -16.72 32.61
C ASP A 203 -6.80 -16.24 33.24
N ASP A 204 -7.47 -17.13 33.98
CA ASP A 204 -8.85 -16.92 34.51
C ASP A 204 -8.98 -15.79 35.54
N THR A 205 -7.98 -14.93 35.67
CA THR A 205 -7.93 -13.92 36.74
C THR A 205 -8.23 -12.49 36.30
N VAL A 206 -8.42 -12.22 35.00
CA VAL A 206 -8.78 -10.87 34.54
C VAL A 206 -10.25 -10.81 34.17
N SER A 207 -11.03 -10.02 34.92
CA SER A 207 -12.44 -9.75 34.64
C SER A 207 -12.59 -9.03 33.30
N PHE A 208 -13.13 -9.69 32.29
CA PHE A 208 -13.40 -9.15 30.96
C PHE A 208 -14.50 -8.07 30.93
N ALA A 209 -15.12 -7.75 32.05
CA ALA A 209 -16.20 -6.78 32.12
C ALA A 209 -15.77 -5.32 31.83
N ASP A 210 -14.47 -5.01 32.01
CA ASP A 210 -13.89 -3.68 31.75
C ASP A 210 -13.02 -3.63 30.50
N ALA A 211 -12.83 -4.73 29.79
CA ALA A 211 -12.15 -4.76 28.50
C ALA A 211 -13.11 -4.21 27.43
N GLY A 212 -12.70 -3.16 26.73
CA GLY A 212 -13.49 -2.59 25.63
C GLY A 212 -13.81 -3.60 24.52
N PRO A 213 -14.60 -3.22 23.50
CA PRO A 213 -15.03 -4.14 22.45
C PRO A 213 -13.88 -4.61 21.58
N ALA A 214 -13.94 -5.85 21.08
CA ALA A 214 -13.06 -6.34 20.03
C ALA A 214 -13.25 -5.54 18.74
N LEU A 215 -12.24 -5.51 17.86
CA LEU A 215 -12.23 -4.67 16.66
C LEU A 215 -13.53 -4.76 15.80
N PRO A 216 -14.07 -5.96 15.47
CA PRO A 216 -15.32 -6.04 14.68
C PRO A 216 -16.52 -5.44 15.39
N GLN A 217 -16.64 -5.62 16.71
CA GLN A 217 -17.68 -5.04 17.53
C GLN A 217 -17.53 -3.52 17.63
N ALA A 218 -16.31 -3.04 17.88
CA ALA A 218 -15.98 -1.62 17.93
C ALA A 218 -16.35 -0.89 16.64
N LEU A 219 -16.06 -1.48 15.48
CA LEU A 219 -16.45 -0.95 14.16
C LEU A 219 -17.96 -0.74 14.08
N GLN A 220 -18.75 -1.71 14.53
CA GLN A 220 -20.20 -1.64 14.47
C GLN A 220 -20.78 -0.65 15.50
N GLU A 221 -20.28 -0.65 16.72
CA GLU A 221 -20.78 0.18 17.81
C GLU A 221 -20.41 1.64 17.65
N GLN A 222 -19.17 1.93 17.28
CA GLN A 222 -18.63 3.29 17.24
C GLN A 222 -18.76 3.94 15.87
N LEU A 223 -18.61 3.18 14.79
CA LEU A 223 -18.62 3.72 13.43
C LEU A 223 -19.85 3.31 12.61
N GLY A 224 -20.63 2.32 13.05
CA GLY A 224 -21.73 1.79 12.25
C GLY A 224 -21.28 1.02 11.01
N LEU A 225 -20.01 0.59 10.99
CA LEU A 225 -19.40 -0.22 9.93
C LEU A 225 -19.27 -1.67 10.37
N LYS A 226 -19.22 -2.60 9.42
CA LYS A 226 -18.94 -4.01 9.70
C LYS A 226 -18.05 -4.64 8.64
N LEU A 227 -17.38 -5.72 9.01
CA LEU A 227 -16.62 -6.58 8.12
C LEU A 227 -17.45 -7.81 7.75
N GLU A 228 -17.63 -8.04 6.45
CA GLU A 228 -18.32 -9.22 5.91
C GLU A 228 -17.35 -10.01 5.04
N ILE A 229 -17.32 -11.33 5.23
CA ILE A 229 -16.54 -12.20 4.38
C ILE A 229 -17.20 -12.27 2.99
N ARG A 230 -16.48 -11.86 1.97
CA ARG A 230 -16.93 -11.90 0.57
C ARG A 230 -15.80 -12.35 -0.37
N LYS A 231 -16.16 -12.72 -1.57
CA LYS A 231 -15.21 -12.84 -2.68
C LYS A 231 -15.18 -11.54 -3.47
N ALA A 232 -13.99 -11.01 -3.72
CA ALA A 232 -13.82 -9.79 -4.49
C ALA A 232 -12.63 -9.90 -5.45
N PRO A 233 -12.71 -9.29 -6.65
CA PRO A 233 -11.57 -9.13 -7.51
C PRO A 233 -10.61 -8.11 -6.90
N ILE A 234 -9.34 -8.49 -6.79
CA ILE A 234 -8.24 -7.61 -6.36
C ILE A 234 -7.20 -7.60 -7.46
N GLU A 235 -6.75 -6.42 -7.83
CA GLU A 235 -5.65 -6.26 -8.76
C GLU A 235 -4.34 -6.69 -8.09
N VAL A 236 -3.61 -7.58 -8.73
CA VAL A 236 -2.28 -8.05 -8.32
C VAL A 236 -1.22 -7.60 -9.32
N VAL A 237 0.01 -7.45 -8.84
CA VAL A 237 1.21 -7.23 -9.65
C VAL A 237 1.87 -8.58 -9.86
N VAL A 238 1.90 -9.06 -11.10
CA VAL A 238 2.51 -10.32 -11.47
C VAL A 238 3.87 -10.04 -12.11
N VAL A 239 4.91 -10.67 -11.59
CA VAL A 239 6.28 -10.56 -12.12
C VAL A 239 6.45 -11.53 -13.28
N ASP A 240 6.55 -11.00 -14.49
CA ASP A 240 6.80 -11.76 -15.71
C ASP A 240 8.25 -12.15 -15.86
N HIS A 241 9.14 -11.20 -15.51
CA HIS A 241 10.58 -11.38 -15.59
C HIS A 241 11.29 -10.53 -14.53
N ALA A 242 12.35 -11.09 -13.95
CA ALA A 242 13.35 -10.36 -13.17
C ALA A 242 14.66 -11.14 -13.16
N GLU A 243 15.78 -10.42 -13.18
CA GLU A 243 17.10 -11.00 -13.00
C GLU A 243 17.43 -11.12 -11.50
N ARG A 244 18.04 -12.26 -11.09
CA ARG A 244 18.44 -12.47 -9.68
C ARG A 244 19.64 -11.65 -9.27
N VAL A 245 20.50 -11.32 -10.23
CA VAL A 245 21.70 -10.51 -10.01
C VAL A 245 21.45 -9.14 -10.61
N PRO A 246 21.46 -8.07 -9.79
CA PRO A 246 21.28 -6.73 -10.31
C PRO A 246 22.43 -6.36 -11.25
N THR A 247 22.12 -5.61 -12.30
CA THR A 247 23.16 -5.04 -13.19
C THR A 247 24.08 -4.13 -12.37
N GLU A 248 25.37 -4.12 -12.71
CA GLU A 248 26.38 -3.29 -12.05
C GLU A 248 26.06 -1.79 -12.12
N ASN A 249 26.57 -1.05 -11.14
CA ASN A 249 26.35 0.40 -11.00
C ASN A 249 27.13 1.21 -12.03
#